data_7bbc59255aa713996b349e9b3e160cbb
#
_entry.id   7bbc59255aa713996b349e9b3e160cbb
#
_cell.length_a   1.000
_cell.length_b   1.000
_cell.length_c   1.000
_cell.angle_alpha   90.00
_cell.angle_beta   90.00
_cell.angle_gamma   90.00
#
_symmetry.space_group_name_H-M   'P 1'
#
loop_
_entity.id
_entity.type
_entity.pdbx_description
1 polymer ?
#
loop_
_entity_poly.entity_id
_entity_poly.type
_entity_poly.pdbx_seq_one_letter_code
_entity_poly.pdbx_strand_id
1 'polypeptide(L)'
;MEMIPTLIIMIILIVAWVLIMKKMGGGGLGGKEMSFGKAKIKNTNDEKRKTTFDDVAGADEEKEELAEVVEFLKAPEKYNKLGARIPKGVLLVGPPGTGKTLLARAVAGEAGVPFFSISGSDFVEMFVGVGASRVRDLFDQA
;
A
#
# COMPACT_ATOMS: atom_id res chain seq x y z
N MET A 1 -0.87 -60.64 24.14
CA MET A 1 0.13 -59.52 24.36
C MET A 1 0.44 -58.71 23.09
N GLU A 2 -0.30 -58.83 22.01
CA GLU A 2 -0.01 -58.19 20.70
C GLU A 2 -0.73 -56.83 20.47
N MET A 3 -1.62 -56.46 21.37
CA MET A 3 -2.36 -55.19 21.19
C MET A 3 -1.55 -53.93 21.56
N ILE A 4 -0.47 -54.06 22.34
CA ILE A 4 0.35 -52.93 22.78
C ILE A 4 1.17 -52.36 21.62
N PRO A 5 1.87 -53.19 20.79
CA PRO A 5 2.66 -52.64 19.66
C PRO A 5 1.76 -52.04 18.57
N THR A 6 0.57 -52.57 18.33
CA THR A 6 -0.38 -51.99 17.37
C THR A 6 -0.91 -50.63 17.81
N LEU A 7 -1.21 -50.46 19.10
CA LEU A 7 -1.58 -49.16 19.68
C LEU A 7 -0.47 -48.11 19.55
N ILE A 8 0.77 -48.52 19.81
CA ILE A 8 1.94 -47.61 19.68
C ILE A 8 2.12 -47.16 18.23
N ILE A 9 2.03 -48.09 17.28
CA ILE A 9 2.14 -47.76 15.85
C ILE A 9 1.01 -46.82 15.41
N MET A 10 -0.21 -47.03 15.89
CA MET A 10 -1.36 -46.18 15.57
C MET A 10 -1.18 -44.74 16.12
N ILE A 11 -0.66 -44.62 17.34
CA ILE A 11 -0.36 -43.31 17.93
C ILE A 11 0.75 -42.59 17.15
N ILE A 12 1.80 -43.29 16.74
CA ILE A 12 2.88 -42.71 15.95
C ILE A 12 2.35 -42.20 14.58
N LEU A 13 1.48 -42.98 13.92
CA LEU A 13 0.87 -42.58 12.65
C LEU A 13 -0.06 -41.37 12.82
N ILE A 14 -0.83 -41.27 13.89
CA ILE A 14 -1.67 -40.13 14.19
C ILE A 14 -0.81 -38.88 14.45
N VAL A 15 0.23 -39.00 15.26
CA VAL A 15 1.15 -37.89 15.52
C VAL A 15 1.86 -37.43 14.24
N ALA A 16 2.35 -38.38 13.45
CA ALA A 16 2.97 -38.07 12.15
C ALA A 16 1.98 -37.37 11.21
N TRP A 17 0.74 -37.84 11.16
CA TRP A 17 -0.32 -37.23 10.34
C TRP A 17 -0.65 -35.81 10.80
N VAL A 18 -0.78 -35.57 12.10
CA VAL A 18 -1.00 -34.23 12.68
C VAL A 18 0.17 -33.30 12.40
N LEU A 19 1.43 -33.79 12.51
CA LEU A 19 2.62 -32.99 12.19
C LEU A 19 2.70 -32.65 10.69
N ILE A 20 2.33 -33.58 9.81
CA ILE A 20 2.25 -33.34 8.37
C ILE A 20 1.14 -32.33 8.07
N MET A 21 -0.03 -32.48 8.67
CA MET A 21 -1.11 -31.50 8.51
C MET A 21 -0.73 -30.12 9.05
N LYS A 22 -0.03 -30.04 10.18
CA LYS A 22 0.46 -28.78 10.74
C LYS A 22 1.54 -28.15 9.86
N LYS A 23 2.38 -28.95 9.23
CA LYS A 23 3.41 -28.50 8.28
C LYS A 23 2.82 -28.16 6.91
N MET A 24 1.79 -28.86 6.46
CA MET A 24 1.03 -28.55 5.24
C MET A 24 -0.06 -27.49 5.49
N GLY A 25 -0.63 -27.41 6.69
CA GLY A 25 -1.62 -26.41 7.06
C GLY A 25 -1.03 -25.02 7.28
N GLY A 26 0.29 -24.89 7.43
CA GLY A 26 1.00 -23.61 7.37
C GLY A 26 1.31 -23.15 5.95
N GLY A 27 1.04 -23.98 4.94
CA GLY A 27 1.17 -23.65 3.51
C GLY A 27 -0.13 -24.00 2.80
N GLY A 28 -1.21 -23.26 3.13
CA GLY A 28 -2.59 -23.51 2.73
C GLY A 28 -2.80 -23.91 1.29
N LEU A 29 -3.36 -25.09 1.10
CA LEU A 29 -4.07 -25.48 -0.12
C LEU A 29 -5.50 -24.91 -0.14
N GLY A 30 -5.81 -24.00 0.79
CA GLY A 30 -7.04 -23.23 0.85
C GLY A 30 -6.72 -21.76 0.88
N GLY A 31 -6.70 -21.09 -0.28
CA GLY A 31 -6.67 -19.63 -0.29
C GLY A 31 -5.55 -18.96 -1.04
N LYS A 32 -4.99 -19.56 -2.09
CA LYS A 32 -4.67 -18.75 -3.26
C LYS A 32 -6.01 -18.52 -4.00
N GLU A 33 -6.97 -17.96 -3.30
CA GLU A 33 -7.98 -17.17 -3.98
C GLU A 33 -7.21 -16.20 -4.83
N MET A 34 -7.40 -16.35 -6.14
CA MET A 34 -6.85 -15.46 -7.13
C MET A 34 -7.21 -14.03 -6.73
N SER A 35 -6.32 -13.36 -6.03
CA SER A 35 -6.46 -11.94 -5.73
C SER A 35 -6.18 -11.13 -6.99
N PHE A 36 -6.92 -11.48 -8.07
CA PHE A 36 -6.87 -10.76 -9.33
C PHE A 36 -7.40 -9.32 -9.20
N GLY A 37 -8.01 -8.97 -8.09
CA GLY A 37 -8.59 -7.65 -7.87
C GLY A 37 -7.82 -6.74 -6.93
N LYS A 38 -6.82 -7.23 -6.18
CA LYS A 38 -6.11 -6.35 -5.24
C LYS A 38 -5.10 -5.47 -5.96
N ALA A 39 -5.25 -4.17 -5.81
CA ALA A 39 -4.30 -3.19 -6.29
C ALA A 39 -2.92 -3.45 -5.67
N LYS A 40 -1.88 -3.50 -6.50
CA LYS A 40 -0.50 -3.58 -6.02
C LYS A 40 -0.06 -2.18 -5.60
N ILE A 41 -0.58 -1.71 -4.48
CA ILE A 41 -0.27 -0.39 -3.95
C ILE A 41 1.17 -0.43 -3.44
N LYS A 42 2.02 0.40 -4.01
CA LYS A 42 3.36 0.61 -3.49
C LYS A 42 3.26 1.53 -2.27
N ASN A 43 3.33 0.93 -1.10
CA ASN A 43 3.50 1.67 0.14
C ASN A 43 4.98 2.00 0.31
N THR A 44 5.34 3.26 0.18
CA THR A 44 6.73 3.75 0.28
C THR A 44 7.16 3.94 1.74
N ASN A 45 6.30 3.57 2.70
CA ASN A 45 6.64 3.67 4.13
C ASN A 45 7.81 2.77 4.56
N ASP A 46 8.17 1.74 3.76
CA ASP A 46 9.32 0.85 4.01
C ASP A 46 10.67 1.48 3.62
N GLU A 47 10.69 2.63 2.95
CA GLU A 47 11.93 3.34 2.66
C GLU A 47 12.47 3.96 3.96
N LYS A 48 13.64 3.53 4.40
CA LYS A 48 14.33 3.97 5.62
C LYS A 48 14.60 5.49 5.65
N ARG A 49 14.51 6.18 4.51
CA ARG A 49 14.68 7.61 4.37
C ARG A 49 13.47 8.18 3.60
N LYS A 50 12.75 9.09 4.24
CA LYS A 50 11.68 9.84 3.58
C LYS A 50 12.31 10.82 2.59
N THR A 51 11.76 10.88 1.38
CA THR A 51 12.11 11.88 0.38
C THR A 51 11.52 13.23 0.80
N THR A 52 12.33 14.29 0.80
CA THR A 52 11.92 15.64 1.17
C THR A 52 12.18 16.63 0.00
N PHE A 53 11.82 17.89 0.15
CA PHE A 53 12.09 18.92 -0.86
C PHE A 53 13.58 19.12 -1.11
N ASP A 54 14.45 18.81 -0.14
CA ASP A 54 15.90 18.86 -0.30
C ASP A 54 16.42 17.81 -1.31
N ASP A 55 15.69 16.72 -1.50
CA ASP A 55 16.03 15.69 -2.47
C ASP A 55 15.57 16.03 -3.91
N VAL A 56 14.82 17.13 -4.07
CA VAL A 56 14.32 17.62 -5.37
C VAL A 56 15.16 18.79 -5.82
N ALA A 57 15.94 18.61 -6.89
CA ALA A 57 16.71 19.69 -7.50
C ALA A 57 15.82 20.58 -8.37
N GLY A 58 15.94 21.90 -8.22
CA GLY A 58 15.11 22.87 -8.94
C GLY A 58 13.64 22.85 -8.51
N ALA A 59 12.75 23.28 -9.40
CA ALA A 59 11.30 23.36 -9.17
C ALA A 59 10.95 24.23 -7.93
N ASP A 60 11.64 25.37 -7.80
CA ASP A 60 11.50 26.21 -6.60
C ASP A 60 10.12 26.87 -6.52
N GLU A 61 9.56 27.28 -7.66
CA GLU A 61 8.21 27.85 -7.75
C GLU A 61 7.15 26.78 -7.38
N GLU A 62 7.27 25.57 -7.92
CA GLU A 62 6.36 24.47 -7.62
C GLU A 62 6.45 24.02 -6.15
N LYS A 63 7.65 24.07 -5.57
CA LYS A 63 7.83 23.77 -4.13
C LYS A 63 7.14 24.80 -3.26
N GLU A 64 7.23 26.09 -3.61
CA GLU A 64 6.58 27.16 -2.89
C GLU A 64 5.05 27.03 -2.95
N GLU A 65 4.49 26.75 -4.11
CA GLU A 65 3.04 26.48 -4.26
C GLU A 65 2.60 25.25 -3.48
N LEU A 66 3.42 24.19 -3.44
CA LEU A 66 3.10 22.97 -2.70
C LEU A 66 3.32 23.08 -1.18
N ALA A 67 4.00 24.13 -0.72
CA ALA A 67 4.20 24.37 0.71
C ALA A 67 2.87 24.55 1.45
N GLU A 68 1.86 25.16 0.82
CA GLU A 68 0.51 25.28 1.40
C GLU A 68 -0.14 23.91 1.59
N VAL A 69 0.06 23.00 0.62
CA VAL A 69 -0.45 21.63 0.71
C VAL A 69 0.23 20.87 1.85
N VAL A 70 1.54 21.06 2.01
CA VAL A 70 2.32 20.48 3.12
C VAL A 70 1.82 20.98 4.47
N GLU A 71 1.60 22.30 4.61
CA GLU A 71 1.05 22.87 5.84
C GLU A 71 -0.34 22.32 6.17
N PHE A 72 -1.19 22.20 5.16
CA PHE A 72 -2.50 21.60 5.31
C PHE A 72 -2.42 20.16 5.80
N LEU A 73 -1.57 19.32 5.17
CA LEU A 73 -1.39 17.93 5.56
C LEU A 73 -0.84 17.80 6.99
N LYS A 74 0.01 18.74 7.43
CA LYS A 74 0.54 18.76 8.80
C LYS A 74 -0.51 19.16 9.86
N ALA A 75 -1.41 20.06 9.52
CA ALA A 75 -2.37 20.63 10.47
C ALA A 75 -3.75 20.91 9.85
N PRO A 76 -4.48 19.86 9.42
CA PRO A 76 -5.78 20.02 8.72
C PRO A 76 -6.84 20.73 9.58
N GLU A 77 -6.79 20.57 10.91
CA GLU A 77 -7.75 21.20 11.82
C GLU A 77 -7.68 22.73 11.82
N LYS A 78 -6.49 23.31 11.61
CA LYS A 78 -6.28 24.75 11.55
C LYS A 78 -7.08 25.37 10.38
N TYR A 79 -7.02 24.72 9.23
CA TYR A 79 -7.72 25.17 8.02
C TYR A 79 -9.23 24.96 8.10
N ASN A 80 -9.67 23.84 8.67
CA ASN A 80 -11.09 23.56 8.90
C ASN A 80 -11.75 24.60 9.81
N LYS A 81 -11.06 25.04 10.89
CA LYS A 81 -11.56 26.08 11.81
C LYS A 81 -11.68 27.44 11.14
N LEU A 82 -10.85 27.74 10.16
CA LEU A 82 -10.89 28.99 9.41
C LEU A 82 -11.91 29.00 8.27
N GLY A 83 -12.59 27.88 8.04
CA GLY A 83 -13.53 27.72 6.92
C GLY A 83 -12.85 27.77 5.53
N ALA A 84 -11.55 27.55 5.47
CA ALA A 84 -10.79 27.55 4.23
C ALA A 84 -11.24 26.41 3.33
N ARG A 85 -11.39 26.70 2.03
CA ARG A 85 -11.62 25.65 1.03
C ARG A 85 -10.28 24.96 0.72
N ILE A 86 -10.14 23.76 1.21
CA ILE A 86 -8.96 22.94 0.99
C ILE A 86 -9.06 22.29 -0.40
N PRO A 87 -8.00 22.35 -1.22
CA PRO A 87 -7.97 21.64 -2.48
C PRO A 87 -8.05 20.12 -2.21
N LYS A 88 -9.02 19.46 -2.84
CA LYS A 88 -9.20 18.00 -2.73
C LYS A 88 -8.18 17.20 -3.53
N GLY A 89 -7.37 17.86 -4.32
CA GLY A 89 -6.33 17.25 -5.14
C GLY A 89 -5.50 18.28 -5.86
N VAL A 90 -4.29 17.88 -6.24
CA VAL A 90 -3.34 18.66 -7.02
C VAL A 90 -3.02 17.91 -8.30
N LEU A 91 -3.02 18.60 -9.43
CA LEU A 91 -2.65 18.03 -10.72
C LEU A 91 -1.25 18.52 -11.11
N LEU A 92 -0.30 17.60 -11.19
CA LEU A 92 1.06 17.88 -11.67
C LEU A 92 1.15 17.57 -13.17
N VAL A 93 1.37 18.60 -13.99
CA VAL A 93 1.43 18.50 -15.45
C VAL A 93 2.84 18.77 -15.94
N GLY A 94 3.29 18.04 -16.94
CA GLY A 94 4.60 18.23 -17.57
C GLY A 94 5.05 17.00 -18.36
N PRO A 95 6.14 17.12 -19.13
CA PRO A 95 6.70 16.02 -19.92
C PRO A 95 7.09 14.83 -19.06
N PRO A 96 7.25 13.61 -19.63
CA PRO A 96 7.79 12.48 -18.89
C PRO A 96 9.21 12.77 -18.41
N GLY A 97 9.58 12.25 -17.24
CA GLY A 97 10.93 12.41 -16.68
C GLY A 97 11.18 13.71 -15.90
N THR A 98 10.24 14.64 -15.80
CA THR A 98 10.43 15.93 -15.09
C THR A 98 10.34 15.83 -13.56
N GLY A 99 10.20 14.64 -12.99
CA GLY A 99 10.22 14.47 -11.54
C GLY A 99 8.87 14.65 -10.82
N LYS A 100 7.73 14.69 -11.54
CA LYS A 100 6.39 14.88 -10.93
C LYS A 100 6.10 13.94 -9.75
N THR A 101 6.38 12.65 -9.93
CA THR A 101 6.18 11.65 -8.87
C THR A 101 7.17 11.83 -7.70
N LEU A 102 8.39 12.29 -7.99
CA LEU A 102 9.37 12.60 -6.96
C LEU A 102 8.90 13.79 -6.12
N LEU A 103 8.39 14.83 -6.76
CA LEU A 103 7.83 16.01 -6.10
C LEU A 103 6.64 15.67 -5.22
N ALA A 104 5.69 14.85 -5.73
CA ALA A 104 4.56 14.36 -4.93
C ALA A 104 5.00 13.54 -3.70
N ARG A 105 6.04 12.72 -3.86
CA ARG A 105 6.64 11.97 -2.75
C ARG A 105 7.31 12.89 -1.74
N ALA A 106 7.98 13.94 -2.20
CA ALA A 106 8.60 14.94 -1.34
C ALA A 106 7.58 15.70 -0.50
N VAL A 107 6.42 16.06 -1.07
CA VAL A 107 5.30 16.66 -0.32
C VAL A 107 4.86 15.76 0.82
N ALA A 108 4.65 14.47 0.59
CA ALA A 108 4.27 13.52 1.63
C ALA A 108 5.36 13.37 2.70
N GLY A 109 6.63 13.35 2.28
CA GLY A 109 7.77 13.28 3.18
C GLY A 109 7.92 14.50 4.07
N GLU A 110 7.77 15.72 3.50
CA GLU A 110 7.73 16.97 4.24
C GLU A 110 6.56 17.04 5.23
N ALA A 111 5.38 16.58 4.80
CA ALA A 111 4.20 16.54 5.66
C ALA A 111 4.28 15.45 6.74
N GLY A 112 5.16 14.45 6.56
CA GLY A 112 5.28 13.32 7.48
C GLY A 112 4.15 12.31 7.38
N VAL A 113 3.38 12.34 6.27
CA VAL A 113 2.26 11.43 6.01
C VAL A 113 2.68 10.25 5.12
N PRO A 114 1.95 9.13 5.13
CA PRO A 114 2.17 8.01 4.23
C PRO A 114 1.98 8.43 2.77
N PHE A 115 2.76 7.81 1.86
CA PHE A 115 2.62 8.01 0.42
C PHE A 115 2.19 6.71 -0.25
N PHE A 116 1.02 6.74 -0.89
CA PHE A 116 0.49 5.64 -1.69
C PHE A 116 0.54 6.03 -3.15
N SER A 117 1.04 5.16 -4.02
CA SER A 117 1.05 5.40 -5.45
C SER A 117 0.47 4.23 -6.23
N ILE A 118 -0.27 4.56 -7.27
CA ILE A 118 -0.85 3.60 -8.18
C ILE A 118 -0.68 4.12 -9.60
N SER A 119 -0.43 3.22 -10.53
CA SER A 119 -0.33 3.58 -11.94
C SER A 119 -1.71 3.61 -12.59
N GLY A 120 -1.95 4.54 -13.52
CA GLY A 120 -3.16 4.55 -14.34
C GLY A 120 -3.35 3.25 -15.14
N SER A 121 -2.25 2.58 -15.53
CA SER A 121 -2.28 1.27 -16.17
C SER A 121 -2.85 0.16 -15.29
N ASP A 122 -2.76 0.30 -13.97
CA ASP A 122 -3.29 -0.67 -13.03
C ASP A 122 -4.83 -0.70 -13.00
N PHE A 123 -5.47 0.36 -13.55
CA PHE A 123 -6.93 0.45 -13.69
C PHE A 123 -7.42 -0.05 -15.06
N VAL A 124 -6.52 -0.20 -16.04
CA VAL A 124 -6.86 -0.67 -17.38
C VAL A 124 -6.76 -2.20 -17.38
N GLU A 125 -7.85 -2.86 -17.05
CA GLU A 125 -7.90 -4.32 -17.00
C GLU A 125 -8.89 -4.85 -18.06
N MET A 126 -8.61 -6.06 -18.57
CA MET A 126 -9.50 -6.73 -19.54
C MET A 126 -10.84 -7.16 -18.93
N PHE A 127 -11.01 -7.12 -17.61
CA PHE A 127 -12.21 -7.57 -16.91
C PHE A 127 -13.01 -6.40 -16.37
N VAL A 128 -14.31 -6.39 -16.67
CA VAL A 128 -15.25 -5.39 -16.18
C VAL A 128 -15.35 -5.45 -14.64
N GLY A 129 -15.22 -4.30 -14.00
CA GLY A 129 -15.39 -4.16 -12.54
C GLY A 129 -14.11 -4.24 -11.71
N VAL A 130 -13.00 -4.76 -12.23
CA VAL A 130 -11.73 -4.88 -11.49
C VAL A 130 -11.12 -3.50 -11.19
N GLY A 131 -11.22 -2.56 -12.13
CA GLY A 131 -10.74 -1.19 -11.93
C GLY A 131 -11.43 -0.47 -10.76
N ALA A 132 -12.75 -0.65 -10.63
CA ALA A 132 -13.52 -0.03 -9.54
C ALA A 132 -13.19 -0.63 -8.16
N SER A 133 -12.92 -1.94 -8.08
CA SER A 133 -12.51 -2.56 -6.81
C SER A 133 -11.13 -2.07 -6.37
N ARG A 134 -10.20 -1.88 -7.31
CA ARG A 134 -8.85 -1.35 -7.02
C ARG A 134 -8.88 0.08 -6.49
N VAL A 135 -9.79 0.92 -7.00
CA VAL A 135 -9.98 2.27 -6.46
C VAL A 135 -10.47 2.20 -5.02
N ARG A 136 -11.45 1.37 -4.72
CA ARG A 136 -11.95 1.18 -3.35
C ARG A 136 -10.86 0.68 -2.42
N ASP A 137 -10.13 -0.36 -2.84
CA ASP A 137 -9.02 -0.93 -2.04
C ASP A 137 -7.95 0.12 -1.72
N LEU A 138 -7.69 1.07 -2.64
CA LEU A 138 -6.76 2.16 -2.40
C LEU A 138 -7.24 3.07 -1.25
N PHE A 139 -8.51 3.50 -1.31
CA PHE A 139 -9.08 4.36 -0.27
C PHE A 139 -9.32 3.64 1.06
N ASP A 140 -9.53 2.34 1.05
CA ASP A 140 -9.67 1.53 2.27
C ASP A 140 -8.32 1.34 2.99
N GLN A 141 -7.19 1.51 2.28
CA GLN A 141 -5.84 1.39 2.83
C GLN A 141 -5.21 2.74 3.22
N ALA A 142 -5.76 3.85 2.74
CA ALA A 142 -5.29 5.20 3.00
C ALA A 142 -5.88 5.79 4.28
#